data_b5d85c05db12bde39954d4361cba9056
#
_entry.id   b5d85c05db12bde39954d4361cba9056
#
_cell.length_a   1.000
_cell.length_b   1.000
_cell.length_c   1.000
_cell.angle_alpha   90.00
_cell.angle_beta   90.00
_cell.angle_gamma   90.00
#
_symmetry.space_group_name_H-M   'P 1'
#
loop_
_entity.id
_entity.type
_entity.pdbx_description
1 polymer ?
#
loop_
_entity_poly.entity_id
_entity_poly.type
_entity_poly.pdbx_seq_one_letter_code
_entity_poly.pdbx_strand_id
1 'polypeptide(L)'
;MAGIGTFIMLGIVVGSICVSMYLFLDNQLVDITEESGDSITVNDVEFNISHIGNYETLEKTKEYKELEKTQVVKGLATSEIAEGVYFQIQITAHNIGTETVRFSGGQFYLYDINQEKYDAVFVGYAGSDIIEELSRIDLLPGSSVTVTTQFDIPYDEEMKYTVGILPDRFGFQESQERGFVCIKNC
;
A
#
# COMPACT_ATOMS: atom_id res chain seq x y z
N MET A 1 -21.79 -54.75 -2.56
CA MET A 1 -21.10 -54.48 -1.29
C MET A 1 -20.03 -53.43 -1.57
N ALA A 2 -20.22 -52.21 -1.11
CA ALA A 2 -19.14 -51.21 -1.18
C ALA A 2 -18.06 -51.66 -0.18
N GLY A 3 -16.87 -51.93 -0.70
CA GLY A 3 -15.78 -52.43 0.13
C GLY A 3 -15.24 -51.32 1.05
N ILE A 4 -14.60 -51.70 2.15
CA ILE A 4 -13.94 -50.79 3.12
C ILE A 4 -13.05 -49.74 2.41
N GLY A 5 -12.41 -50.13 1.30
CA GLY A 5 -11.60 -49.23 0.47
C GLY A 5 -12.36 -48.03 -0.10
N THR A 6 -13.66 -48.20 -0.43
CA THR A 6 -14.49 -47.09 -0.94
C THR A 6 -14.77 -46.06 0.15
N PHE A 7 -14.99 -46.46 1.37
CA PHE A 7 -15.19 -45.57 2.51
C PHE A 7 -13.91 -44.80 2.89
N ILE A 8 -12.75 -45.45 2.80
CA ILE A 8 -11.45 -44.80 3.05
C ILE A 8 -11.17 -43.78 1.97
N MET A 9 -11.37 -44.08 0.70
CA MET A 9 -11.21 -43.16 -0.41
C MET A 9 -12.14 -41.95 -0.27
N LEU A 10 -13.41 -42.17 0.06
CA LEU A 10 -14.38 -41.09 0.29
C LEU A 10 -13.95 -40.18 1.45
N GLY A 11 -13.48 -40.74 2.56
CA GLY A 11 -12.96 -40.00 3.70
C GLY A 11 -11.75 -39.13 3.34
N ILE A 12 -10.82 -39.62 2.54
CA ILE A 12 -9.66 -38.88 2.08
C ILE A 12 -10.08 -37.70 1.18
N VAL A 13 -10.99 -37.93 0.23
CA VAL A 13 -11.47 -36.90 -0.69
C VAL A 13 -12.22 -35.78 0.08
N VAL A 14 -13.15 -36.15 0.96
CA VAL A 14 -13.90 -35.18 1.76
C VAL A 14 -12.96 -34.44 2.69
N GLY A 15 -12.02 -35.10 3.35
CA GLY A 15 -11.03 -34.47 4.21
C GLY A 15 -10.15 -33.46 3.45
N SER A 16 -9.68 -33.82 2.26
CA SER A 16 -8.87 -32.92 1.45
C SER A 16 -9.65 -31.67 0.97
N ILE A 17 -10.93 -31.84 0.60
CA ILE A 17 -11.81 -30.71 0.25
C ILE A 17 -12.01 -29.77 1.44
N CYS A 18 -12.30 -30.34 2.63
CA CYS A 18 -12.49 -29.52 3.85
C CYS A 18 -11.23 -28.76 4.23
N VAL A 19 -10.05 -29.38 4.15
CA VAL A 19 -8.77 -28.71 4.41
C VAL A 19 -8.49 -27.61 3.39
N SER A 20 -8.71 -27.90 2.10
CA SER A 20 -8.52 -26.91 1.04
C SER A 20 -9.48 -25.73 1.19
N MET A 21 -10.74 -25.98 1.55
CA MET A 21 -11.73 -24.95 1.79
C MET A 21 -11.41 -24.12 3.04
N TYR A 22 -10.93 -24.76 4.12
CA TYR A 22 -10.46 -24.07 5.31
C TYR A 22 -9.29 -23.13 4.99
N LEU A 23 -8.25 -23.65 4.33
CA LEU A 23 -7.10 -22.85 3.93
C LEU A 23 -7.47 -21.70 2.96
N PHE A 24 -8.45 -21.91 2.09
CA PHE A 24 -8.94 -20.87 1.19
C PHE A 24 -9.68 -19.76 1.95
N LEU A 25 -10.53 -20.13 2.93
CA LEU A 25 -11.27 -19.15 3.75
C LEU A 25 -10.33 -18.40 4.70
N ASP A 26 -9.33 -19.07 5.24
CA ASP A 26 -8.33 -18.48 6.14
C ASP A 26 -7.39 -17.49 5.41
N ASN A 27 -7.24 -17.63 4.10
CA ASN A 27 -6.41 -16.77 3.25
C ASN A 27 -7.22 -15.72 2.46
N GLN A 28 -8.47 -15.43 2.83
CA GLN A 28 -9.22 -14.36 2.18
C GLN A 28 -8.75 -12.99 2.66
N LEU A 29 -8.42 -12.11 1.69
CA LEU A 29 -8.12 -10.72 1.99
C LEU A 29 -9.38 -10.02 2.49
N VAL A 30 -9.25 -9.28 3.59
CA VAL A 30 -10.32 -8.46 4.16
C VAL A 30 -10.14 -7.03 3.68
N ASP A 31 -11.15 -6.51 2.97
CA ASP A 31 -11.16 -5.15 2.47
C ASP A 31 -11.86 -4.23 3.47
N ILE A 32 -11.12 -3.24 3.95
CA ILE A 32 -11.61 -2.17 4.82
C ILE A 32 -11.75 -0.92 3.95
N THR A 33 -12.93 -0.32 3.91
CA THR A 33 -13.20 0.86 3.06
C THR A 33 -13.68 2.02 3.90
N GLU A 34 -13.03 3.17 3.75
CA GLU A 34 -13.40 4.42 4.42
C GLU A 34 -13.59 5.56 3.42
N GLU A 35 -14.45 6.51 3.77
CA GLU A 35 -14.64 7.74 3.02
C GLU A 35 -13.54 8.77 3.35
N SER A 36 -13.45 9.81 2.52
CA SER A 36 -12.42 10.86 2.65
C SER A 36 -12.48 11.58 3.99
N GLY A 37 -11.31 11.76 4.58
CA GLY A 37 -11.12 12.54 5.81
C GLY A 37 -11.11 11.73 7.10
N ASP A 38 -11.48 10.46 7.05
CA ASP A 38 -11.39 9.55 8.18
C ASP A 38 -10.04 8.82 8.18
N SER A 39 -9.58 8.45 9.37
CA SER A 39 -8.45 7.53 9.50
C SER A 39 -8.92 6.10 9.28
N ILE A 40 -8.09 5.31 8.63
CA ILE A 40 -8.34 3.87 8.43
C ILE A 40 -7.27 3.08 9.18
N THR A 41 -7.69 2.02 9.87
CA THR A 41 -6.76 1.11 10.54
C THR A 41 -6.60 -0.16 9.72
N VAL A 42 -5.36 -0.47 9.37
CA VAL A 42 -4.97 -1.70 8.68
C VAL A 42 -3.77 -2.29 9.42
N ASN A 43 -3.89 -3.52 9.90
CA ASN A 43 -2.80 -4.23 10.59
C ASN A 43 -2.19 -3.46 11.78
N ASP A 44 -3.03 -2.96 12.66
CA ASP A 44 -2.63 -2.16 13.83
C ASP A 44 -1.89 -0.85 13.46
N VAL A 45 -1.97 -0.40 12.22
CA VAL A 45 -1.50 0.91 11.79
C VAL A 45 -2.68 1.77 11.39
N GLU A 46 -2.80 2.92 12.04
CA GLU A 46 -3.76 3.95 11.68
C GLU A 46 -3.15 4.84 10.58
N PHE A 47 -3.84 4.95 9.45
CA PHE A 47 -3.45 5.77 8.32
C PHE A 47 -4.38 6.96 8.17
N ASN A 48 -3.80 8.16 8.04
CA ASN A 48 -4.51 9.34 7.58
C ASN A 48 -3.91 9.75 6.23
N ILE A 49 -4.76 9.82 5.19
CA ILE A 49 -4.33 10.06 3.82
C ILE A 49 -5.06 11.26 3.26
N SER A 50 -4.32 12.18 2.65
CA SER A 50 -4.87 13.37 2.03
C SER A 50 -4.22 13.66 0.68
N HIS A 51 -5.02 14.12 -0.28
CA HIS A 51 -4.52 14.67 -1.53
C HIS A 51 -3.94 16.07 -1.28
N ILE A 52 -2.71 16.33 -1.75
CA ILE A 52 -2.02 17.61 -1.55
C ILE A 52 -2.00 18.47 -2.81
N GLY A 53 -1.93 17.85 -3.98
CA GLY A 53 -1.93 18.60 -5.24
C GLY A 53 -1.55 17.76 -6.43
N ASN A 54 -1.62 18.40 -7.61
CA ASN A 54 -1.24 17.85 -8.89
C ASN A 54 -0.11 18.68 -9.48
N TYR A 55 0.93 18.03 -10.01
CA TYR A 55 2.12 18.67 -10.51
C TYR A 55 2.46 18.14 -11.90
N GLU A 56 2.98 19.00 -12.76
CA GLU A 56 3.48 18.60 -14.10
C GLU A 56 4.87 17.95 -14.01
N THR A 57 5.60 18.29 -12.95
CA THR A 57 6.94 17.77 -12.70
C THR A 57 7.01 17.01 -11.38
N LEU A 58 7.90 16.02 -11.31
CA LEU A 58 8.11 15.23 -10.10
C LEU A 58 8.60 16.10 -8.95
N GLU A 59 7.80 16.20 -7.89
CA GLU A 59 8.18 16.92 -6.68
C GLU A 59 9.09 16.03 -5.82
N LYS A 60 10.36 16.43 -5.75
CA LYS A 60 11.40 15.71 -4.99
C LYS A 60 11.72 16.42 -3.70
N THR A 61 11.90 15.67 -2.60
CA THR A 61 12.39 16.24 -1.35
C THR A 61 13.79 16.83 -1.53
N LYS A 62 14.19 17.74 -0.61
CA LYS A 62 15.54 18.32 -0.65
C LYS A 62 16.61 17.24 -0.50
N GLU A 63 16.37 16.29 0.37
CA GLU A 63 17.23 15.16 0.66
C GLU A 63 17.43 14.30 -0.59
N TYR A 64 16.36 13.99 -1.32
CA TYR A 64 16.44 13.24 -2.57
C TYR A 64 17.28 13.99 -3.62
N LYS A 65 17.10 15.31 -3.75
CA LYS A 65 17.90 16.16 -4.66
C LYS A 65 19.39 16.17 -4.32
N GLU A 66 19.75 16.12 -3.04
CA GLU A 66 21.15 16.01 -2.62
C GLU A 66 21.74 14.64 -2.95
N LEU A 67 20.97 13.56 -2.80
CA LEU A 67 21.41 12.19 -3.16
C LEU A 67 21.60 12.01 -4.66
N GLU A 68 20.73 12.58 -5.48
CA GLU A 68 20.93 12.55 -6.93
C GLU A 68 22.29 13.12 -7.33
N LYS A 69 22.80 14.14 -6.63
CA LYS A 69 24.13 14.70 -6.85
C LYS A 69 25.25 13.72 -6.52
N THR A 70 25.05 12.81 -5.59
CA THR A 70 26.03 11.81 -5.16
C THR A 70 26.09 10.56 -6.05
N GLN A 71 25.25 10.44 -7.06
CA GLN A 71 25.12 9.32 -7.99
C GLN A 71 24.58 8.01 -7.39
N VAL A 72 24.20 8.00 -6.13
CA VAL A 72 23.69 6.80 -5.45
C VAL A 72 22.35 6.35 -6.00
N VAL A 73 21.53 7.29 -6.50
CA VAL A 73 20.17 7.03 -7.04
C VAL A 73 20.05 7.19 -8.55
N LYS A 74 21.14 7.31 -9.28
CA LYS A 74 21.15 7.47 -10.75
C LYS A 74 20.57 6.31 -11.57
N GLY A 75 19.88 5.38 -10.99
CA GLY A 75 19.25 4.23 -11.67
C GLY A 75 17.73 4.13 -11.47
N LEU A 76 17.15 4.97 -10.65
CA LEU A 76 15.70 5.02 -10.47
C LEU A 76 15.14 6.08 -11.43
N ALA A 77 15.15 5.75 -12.72
CA ALA A 77 14.72 6.65 -13.80
C ALA A 77 13.19 6.78 -13.81
N THR A 78 12.66 7.54 -12.85
CA THR A 78 11.33 8.12 -13.02
C THR A 78 11.46 9.36 -13.90
N SER A 79 10.58 9.54 -14.86
CA SER A 79 10.53 10.76 -15.67
C SER A 79 10.40 11.97 -14.75
N GLU A 80 11.09 13.08 -15.06
CA GLU A 80 10.88 14.34 -14.32
C GLU A 80 9.60 15.04 -14.74
N ILE A 81 9.07 14.71 -15.92
CA ILE A 81 7.82 15.24 -16.48
C ILE A 81 6.81 14.10 -16.51
N ALA A 82 5.62 14.36 -15.96
CA ALA A 82 4.53 13.39 -15.97
C ALA A 82 4.04 13.11 -17.41
N GLU A 83 3.57 11.91 -17.66
CA GLU A 83 2.80 11.60 -18.87
C GLU A 83 1.41 12.27 -18.83
N GLY A 84 0.85 12.38 -17.62
CA GLY A 84 -0.35 13.14 -17.29
C GLY A 84 -0.06 14.20 -16.25
N VAL A 85 -0.31 13.88 -14.96
CA VAL A 85 0.09 14.70 -13.82
C VAL A 85 0.63 13.81 -12.72
N TYR A 86 1.56 14.32 -11.92
CA TYR A 86 1.93 13.72 -10.64
C TYR A 86 0.87 14.07 -9.60
N PHE A 87 -0.02 13.13 -9.34
CA PHE A 87 -1.02 13.21 -8.28
C PHE A 87 -0.34 12.91 -6.95
N GLN A 88 -0.19 13.92 -6.09
CA GLN A 88 0.55 13.80 -4.85
C GLN A 88 -0.39 13.64 -3.65
N ILE A 89 -0.08 12.66 -2.80
CA ILE A 89 -0.75 12.42 -1.52
C ILE A 89 0.24 12.52 -0.36
N GLN A 90 -0.28 12.91 0.80
CA GLN A 90 0.40 12.80 2.08
C GLN A 90 -0.22 11.65 2.87
N ILE A 91 0.64 10.86 3.49
CA ILE A 91 0.26 9.71 4.31
C ILE A 91 0.90 9.89 5.68
N THR A 92 0.08 9.92 6.72
CA THR A 92 0.55 9.79 8.10
C THR A 92 0.17 8.41 8.59
N ALA A 93 1.16 7.62 8.98
CA ALA A 93 0.99 6.29 9.53
C ALA A 93 1.37 6.32 11.02
N HIS A 94 0.49 5.79 11.87
CA HIS A 94 0.69 5.68 13.31
C HIS A 94 0.52 4.21 13.75
N ASN A 95 1.57 3.62 14.32
CA ASN A 95 1.50 2.27 14.85
C ASN A 95 0.78 2.28 16.21
N ILE A 96 -0.47 1.82 16.24
CA ILE A 96 -1.29 1.69 17.45
C ILE A 96 -1.17 0.32 18.11
N GLY A 97 -0.43 -0.61 17.48
CA GLY A 97 -0.18 -1.94 17.97
C GLY A 97 0.96 -2.00 19.01
N THR A 98 1.26 -3.21 19.43
CA THR A 98 2.31 -3.50 20.43
C THR A 98 3.60 -4.03 19.83
N GLU A 99 3.60 -4.31 18.54
CA GLU A 99 4.75 -4.84 17.80
C GLU A 99 5.28 -3.82 16.79
N THR A 100 6.53 -3.96 16.40
CA THR A 100 7.11 -3.15 15.33
C THR A 100 6.55 -3.57 13.98
N VAL A 101 6.00 -2.62 13.24
CA VAL A 101 5.44 -2.84 11.91
C VAL A 101 6.39 -2.28 10.86
N ARG A 102 6.59 -3.04 9.78
CA ARG A 102 7.37 -2.56 8.65
C ARG A 102 6.47 -1.77 7.70
N PHE A 103 6.79 -0.49 7.55
CA PHE A 103 6.14 0.42 6.62
C PHE A 103 6.95 0.51 5.32
N SER A 104 6.27 0.45 4.17
CA SER A 104 6.90 0.51 2.86
C SER A 104 6.08 1.37 1.90
N GLY A 105 6.75 2.19 1.10
CA GLY A 105 6.10 2.97 0.05
C GLY A 105 5.47 2.13 -1.06
N GLY A 106 5.96 0.91 -1.27
CA GLY A 106 5.41 -0.02 -2.25
C GLY A 106 4.07 -0.65 -1.88
N GLN A 107 3.54 -0.34 -0.69
CA GLN A 107 2.22 -0.81 -0.26
C GLN A 107 1.06 0.12 -0.64
N PHE A 108 1.34 1.30 -1.22
CA PHE A 108 0.33 2.27 -1.63
C PHE A 108 0.14 2.28 -3.14
N TYR A 109 -1.13 2.29 -3.52
CA TYR A 109 -1.57 2.34 -4.92
C TYR A 109 -2.71 3.34 -5.06
N LEU A 110 -2.80 3.99 -6.21
CA LEU A 110 -3.96 4.81 -6.53
C LEU A 110 -4.87 4.04 -7.50
N TYR A 111 -6.17 4.18 -7.30
CA TYR A 111 -7.20 3.61 -8.17
C TYR A 111 -8.13 4.70 -8.65
N ASP A 112 -8.49 4.68 -9.91
CA ASP A 112 -9.56 5.51 -10.45
C ASP A 112 -10.93 4.82 -10.31
N ILE A 113 -11.99 5.49 -10.81
CA ILE A 113 -13.36 4.95 -10.79
C ILE A 113 -13.50 3.67 -11.64
N ASN A 114 -12.65 3.49 -12.65
CA ASN A 114 -12.66 2.31 -13.52
C ASN A 114 -11.84 1.15 -12.90
N GLN A 115 -11.30 1.35 -11.69
CA GLN A 115 -10.41 0.42 -10.98
C GLN A 115 -9.05 0.24 -11.71
N GLU A 116 -8.65 1.20 -12.54
CA GLU A 116 -7.30 1.23 -13.06
C GLU A 116 -6.33 1.54 -11.93
N LYS A 117 -5.25 0.76 -11.85
CA LYS A 117 -4.29 0.80 -10.77
C LYS A 117 -3.02 1.51 -11.20
N TYR A 118 -2.62 2.51 -10.41
CA TYR A 118 -1.40 3.27 -10.61
C TYR A 118 -0.41 2.98 -9.48
N ASP A 119 0.82 2.67 -9.82
CA ASP A 119 1.91 2.44 -8.86
C ASP A 119 2.52 3.77 -8.41
N ALA A 120 2.99 3.81 -7.16
CA ALA A 120 3.69 4.97 -6.64
C ALA A 120 5.03 5.15 -7.36
N VAL A 121 5.27 6.35 -7.91
CA VAL A 121 6.51 6.68 -8.64
C VAL A 121 7.61 7.20 -7.73
N PHE A 122 7.23 7.81 -6.61
CA PHE A 122 8.16 8.37 -5.63
C PHE A 122 7.55 8.38 -4.24
N VAL A 123 8.33 7.96 -3.24
CA VAL A 123 7.99 8.09 -1.82
C VAL A 123 9.05 8.93 -1.15
N GLY A 124 8.63 10.07 -0.60
CA GLY A 124 9.50 10.98 0.14
C GLY A 124 9.08 11.08 1.61
N TYR A 125 10.03 11.43 2.47
CA TYR A 125 9.77 11.66 3.90
C TYR A 125 9.67 13.15 4.18
N ALA A 126 8.60 13.55 4.88
CA ALA A 126 8.50 14.90 5.40
C ALA A 126 9.33 15.01 6.69
N GLY A 127 10.55 15.53 6.58
CA GLY A 127 11.34 15.98 7.73
C GLY A 127 12.29 14.99 8.40
N SER A 128 12.75 13.95 7.74
CA SER A 128 13.80 13.07 8.28
C SER A 128 15.13 13.19 7.52
N ASP A 129 16.22 13.20 8.26
CA ASP A 129 17.59 13.22 7.72
C ASP A 129 18.07 11.87 7.20
N ILE A 130 17.21 10.85 7.17
CA ILE A 130 17.61 9.46 6.91
C ILE A 130 17.14 9.02 5.52
N ILE A 131 18.09 8.95 4.62
CA ILE A 131 17.88 8.59 3.22
C ILE A 131 18.15 7.11 2.93
N GLU A 132 18.78 6.39 3.84
CA GLU A 132 19.24 5.02 3.58
C GLU A 132 18.11 4.00 3.37
N GLU A 133 16.85 4.32 3.73
CA GLU A 133 15.74 3.38 3.64
C GLU A 133 14.47 3.99 3.05
N LEU A 134 14.57 4.68 1.91
CA LEU A 134 13.38 5.18 1.16
C LEU A 134 12.35 4.09 0.82
N SER A 135 12.72 2.82 0.95
CA SER A 135 11.84 1.69 0.65
C SER A 135 11.19 1.06 1.88
N ARG A 136 11.75 1.23 3.08
CA ARG A 136 11.27 0.53 4.29
C ARG A 136 11.60 1.29 5.55
N ILE A 137 10.60 1.40 6.45
CA ILE A 137 10.75 1.99 7.78
C ILE A 137 10.21 0.99 8.80
N ASP A 138 10.94 0.78 9.88
CA ASP A 138 10.45 0.07 11.05
C ASP A 138 9.71 1.06 11.95
N LEU A 139 8.38 0.98 11.95
CA LEU A 139 7.48 1.81 12.74
C LEU A 139 7.30 1.17 14.11
N LEU A 140 7.97 1.71 15.12
CA LEU A 140 7.90 1.19 16.50
C LEU A 140 6.51 1.40 17.10
N PRO A 141 6.11 0.61 18.11
CA PRO A 141 4.85 0.82 18.83
C PRO A 141 4.70 2.27 19.32
N GLY A 142 3.56 2.88 19.05
CA GLY A 142 3.24 4.26 19.41
C GLY A 142 3.97 5.34 18.60
N SER A 143 4.79 4.96 17.60
CA SER A 143 5.46 5.92 16.73
C SER A 143 4.62 6.28 15.51
N SER A 144 4.92 7.43 14.90
CA SER A 144 4.28 7.91 13.67
C SER A 144 5.31 8.34 12.65
N VAL A 145 4.95 8.22 11.37
CA VAL A 145 5.72 8.75 10.26
C VAL A 145 4.78 9.47 9.30
N THR A 146 5.25 10.57 8.72
CA THR A 146 4.53 11.26 7.63
C THR A 146 5.40 11.21 6.38
N VAL A 147 4.81 10.71 5.30
CA VAL A 147 5.47 10.57 3.99
C VAL A 147 4.61 11.20 2.91
N THR A 148 5.22 11.53 1.78
CA THR A 148 4.51 11.91 0.56
C THR A 148 4.82 10.89 -0.53
N THR A 149 3.82 10.57 -1.35
CA THR A 149 4.01 9.75 -2.54
C THR A 149 3.28 10.36 -3.72
N GLN A 150 3.71 10.02 -4.93
CA GLN A 150 3.18 10.57 -6.18
C GLN A 150 2.85 9.43 -7.14
N PHE A 151 1.81 9.66 -7.94
CA PHE A 151 1.35 8.74 -8.98
C PHE A 151 1.27 9.51 -10.29
N ASP A 152 1.87 8.98 -11.35
CA ASP A 152 1.72 9.55 -12.70
C ASP A 152 0.42 9.02 -13.32
N ILE A 153 -0.56 9.90 -13.49
CA ILE A 153 -1.91 9.51 -13.91
C ILE A 153 -2.47 10.45 -15.00
N PRO A 154 -3.32 9.96 -15.89
CA PRO A 154 -4.16 10.78 -16.74
C PRO A 154 -5.29 11.39 -15.89
N TYR A 155 -4.99 12.53 -15.23
CA TYR A 155 -5.87 13.13 -14.24
C TYR A 155 -7.13 13.73 -14.85
N ASP A 156 -8.26 13.44 -14.22
CA ASP A 156 -9.56 14.06 -14.49
C ASP A 156 -10.12 14.65 -13.19
N GLU A 157 -10.50 15.94 -13.22
CA GLU A 157 -10.96 16.66 -12.04
C GLU A 157 -12.28 16.12 -11.47
N GLU A 158 -13.14 15.55 -12.32
CA GLU A 158 -14.45 14.99 -11.96
C GLU A 158 -14.36 13.52 -11.53
N MET A 159 -13.21 12.86 -11.76
CA MET A 159 -13.04 11.45 -11.49
C MET A 159 -12.81 11.17 -10.00
N LYS A 160 -13.39 10.07 -9.51
CA LYS A 160 -13.16 9.55 -8.16
C LYS A 160 -11.80 8.87 -8.09
N TYR A 161 -11.03 9.18 -7.03
CA TYR A 161 -9.76 8.54 -6.76
C TYR A 161 -9.72 7.93 -5.35
N THR A 162 -9.23 6.70 -5.28
CA THR A 162 -9.13 5.89 -4.05
C THR A 162 -7.69 5.41 -3.87
N VAL A 163 -7.15 5.59 -2.67
CA VAL A 163 -5.85 5.00 -2.31
C VAL A 163 -6.08 3.62 -1.71
N GLY A 164 -5.38 2.63 -2.26
CA GLY A 164 -5.29 1.30 -1.70
C GLY A 164 -4.03 1.15 -0.86
N ILE A 165 -4.19 0.61 0.35
CA ILE A 165 -3.13 0.22 1.27
C ILE A 165 -3.09 -1.30 1.22
N LEU A 166 -2.09 -1.86 0.54
CA LEU A 166 -1.98 -3.30 0.35
C LEU A 166 -0.88 -3.89 1.23
N PRO A 167 -0.97 -5.16 1.62
CA PRO A 167 0.11 -5.83 2.32
C PRO A 167 1.41 -5.73 1.52
N ASP A 168 2.54 -5.52 2.21
CA ASP A 168 3.86 -5.46 1.58
C ASP A 168 4.14 -6.77 0.82
N ARG A 169 4.50 -6.64 -0.47
CA ARG A 169 4.87 -7.78 -1.32
C ARG A 169 6.07 -8.57 -0.80
N PHE A 170 6.89 -7.95 0.02
CA PHE A 170 8.16 -8.51 0.52
C PHE A 170 8.13 -8.79 2.03
N GLY A 171 7.06 -8.42 2.72
CA GLY A 171 6.85 -8.73 4.12
C GLY A 171 6.17 -10.09 4.27
N PHE A 172 6.74 -10.93 5.12
CA PHE A 172 6.07 -12.15 5.59
C PHE A 172 5.03 -11.83 6.67
N GLN A 173 4.37 -10.67 6.58
CA GLN A 173 3.28 -10.36 7.49
C GLN A 173 2.07 -11.22 7.12
N GLU A 174 1.60 -11.98 8.09
CA GLU A 174 0.44 -12.86 7.97
C GLU A 174 -0.88 -12.11 7.80
N SER A 175 -0.84 -10.78 7.84
CA SER A 175 -2.04 -9.99 7.74
C SER A 175 -2.59 -9.92 6.32
N GLN A 176 -3.87 -10.17 6.23
CA GLN A 176 -4.64 -10.24 5.00
C GLN A 176 -5.53 -9.00 4.81
N GLU A 177 -5.40 -8.01 5.70
CA GLU A 177 -6.18 -6.78 5.62
C GLU A 177 -5.66 -5.86 4.53
N ARG A 178 -6.59 -5.26 3.78
CA ARG A 178 -6.34 -4.22 2.79
C ARG A 178 -7.22 -3.03 3.09
N GLY A 179 -6.65 -1.83 3.06
CA GLY A 179 -7.40 -0.59 3.23
C GLY A 179 -7.68 0.09 1.91
N PHE A 180 -8.86 0.71 1.79
CA PHE A 180 -9.22 1.55 0.65
C PHE A 180 -9.82 2.85 1.16
N VAL A 181 -9.16 3.97 0.87
CA VAL A 181 -9.58 5.31 1.29
C VAL A 181 -9.88 6.15 0.08
N CYS A 182 -11.10 6.60 -0.05
CA CYS A 182 -11.45 7.59 -1.06
C CYS A 182 -10.84 8.95 -0.68
N ILE A 183 -10.09 9.57 -1.58
CA ILE A 183 -9.37 10.83 -1.30
C ILE A 183 -9.79 12.00 -2.19
N LYS A 184 -10.57 11.74 -3.23
CA LYS A 184 -11.12 12.77 -4.10
C LYS A 184 -12.43 12.33 -4.73
N ASN A 185 -13.40 13.26 -4.77
CA ASN A 185 -14.74 13.08 -5.38
C ASN A 185 -15.47 11.83 -4.82
N CYS A 186 -15.40 11.64 -3.50
CA CYS A 186 -16.10 10.60 -2.79
C CYS A 186 -17.60 10.90 -2.70
#